data_d9bee630ec561b6722a67e8d286af6a3
#
_entry.id   d9bee630ec561b6722a67e8d286af6a3
#
_cell.length_a   1.000
_cell.length_b   1.000
_cell.length_c   1.000
_cell.angle_alpha   90.00
_cell.angle_beta   90.00
_cell.angle_gamma   90.00
#
_symmetry.space_group_name_H-M   'P 1'
#
loop_
_entity.id
_entity.type
_entity.pdbx_description
1 polymer ?
#
loop_
_entity_poly.entity_id
_entity_poly.type
_entity_poly.pdbx_seq_one_letter_code
_entity_poly.pdbx_strand_id
1 'polypeptide(L)'
;MQNENMISKIREGGVAQGAEHAEERKRLLTEDLGYRTAEKAEYALIASCFNPLLEPQDMKAFAKLLEYYKVDYTLLPKEYCCGDPFYLHYVNDKHEGDLEQADELSKEFFEENLKQARNADATKILAYCAGCDMAFQRFSDSVPEEIMWHPTLLAQLFQGGKLELEADFYPGCHRYRQELNNSLPDLDAVRTVLSKIEGLELTEFGSELCCMKPDELESLVPLIKHKTIITPCSGCTLFLRKALAEQGDYRVFMLSEVVWAAVDGHPL
;
A
#
# COMPACT_ATOMS: atom_id res chain seq x y z
N MET A 1 -13.83 14.52 18.88
CA MET A 1 -15.04 13.72 18.55
C MET A 1 -14.87 12.79 17.36
N GLN A 2 -14.45 13.26 16.15
CA GLN A 2 -14.31 12.38 14.98
C GLN A 2 -13.13 11.40 15.15
N ASN A 3 -12.00 11.86 15.69
CA ASN A 3 -10.83 11.01 15.97
C ASN A 3 -11.11 9.98 17.09
N GLU A 4 -11.82 10.35 18.16
CA GLU A 4 -12.13 9.43 19.27
C GLU A 4 -12.97 8.23 18.80
N ASN A 5 -13.95 8.45 17.93
CA ASN A 5 -14.75 7.37 17.35
C ASN A 5 -13.87 6.43 16.48
N MET A 6 -12.97 6.98 15.67
CA MET A 6 -12.05 6.17 14.86
C MET A 6 -11.06 5.38 15.73
N ILE A 7 -10.51 6.01 16.76
CA ILE A 7 -9.60 5.33 17.73
C ILE A 7 -10.33 4.15 18.39
N SER A 8 -11.56 4.37 18.88
CA SER A 8 -12.37 3.31 19.50
C SER A 8 -12.60 2.14 18.53
N LYS A 9 -12.94 2.44 17.28
CA LYS A 9 -13.14 1.43 16.22
C LYS A 9 -11.87 0.62 15.93
N ILE A 10 -10.70 1.28 15.90
CA ILE A 10 -9.42 0.59 15.68
C ILE A 10 -9.11 -0.31 16.88
N ARG A 11 -9.25 0.16 18.10
CA ARG A 11 -9.02 -0.64 19.31
C ARG A 11 -9.93 -1.86 19.37
N GLU A 12 -11.19 -1.71 19.00
CA GLU A 12 -12.17 -2.80 19.00
C GLU A 12 -11.98 -3.76 17.82
N GLY A 13 -11.96 -3.25 16.59
CA GLY A 13 -11.99 -4.03 15.35
C GLY A 13 -10.66 -4.13 14.60
N GLY A 14 -9.62 -3.40 15.01
CA GLY A 14 -8.34 -3.32 14.29
C GLY A 14 -8.34 -2.31 13.14
N VAL A 15 -9.47 -2.03 12.50
CA VAL A 15 -9.56 -1.16 11.33
C VAL A 15 -10.35 0.12 11.61
N ALA A 16 -10.00 1.20 10.92
CA ALA A 16 -10.63 2.51 11.10
C ALA A 16 -12.14 2.52 10.82
N GLN A 17 -12.62 1.57 10.00
CA GLN A 17 -14.03 1.41 9.65
C GLN A 17 -14.85 0.72 10.76
N GLY A 18 -14.22 -0.06 11.62
CA GLY A 18 -14.85 -0.75 12.75
C GLY A 18 -14.95 -2.28 12.56
N ALA A 19 -15.48 -2.96 13.58
CA ALA A 19 -15.48 -4.41 13.70
C ALA A 19 -16.22 -5.14 12.55
N GLU A 20 -17.34 -4.63 12.08
CA GLU A 20 -18.10 -5.22 10.97
C GLU A 20 -17.25 -5.26 9.68
N HIS A 21 -16.56 -4.17 9.37
CA HIS A 21 -15.63 -4.12 8.22
C HIS A 21 -14.39 -5.00 8.43
N ALA A 22 -13.95 -5.18 9.67
CA ALA A 22 -12.83 -6.07 9.98
C ALA A 22 -13.15 -7.53 9.62
N GLU A 23 -14.33 -8.01 9.94
CA GLU A 23 -14.78 -9.36 9.59
C GLU A 23 -14.98 -9.54 8.08
N GLU A 24 -15.62 -8.58 7.42
CA GLU A 24 -15.77 -8.59 5.96
C GLU A 24 -14.41 -8.59 5.26
N ARG A 25 -13.49 -7.72 5.69
CA ARG A 25 -12.13 -7.64 5.20
C ARG A 25 -11.38 -8.97 5.35
N LYS A 26 -11.49 -9.60 6.52
CA LYS A 26 -10.86 -10.90 6.79
C LYS A 26 -11.41 -11.98 5.86
N ARG A 27 -12.73 -12.05 5.70
CA ARG A 27 -13.38 -12.97 4.78
C ARG A 27 -12.89 -12.77 3.34
N LEU A 28 -12.89 -11.53 2.85
CA LEU A 28 -12.38 -11.19 1.52
C LEU A 28 -10.94 -11.66 1.33
N LEU A 29 -10.05 -11.35 2.28
CA LEU A 29 -8.65 -11.74 2.19
C LEU A 29 -8.47 -13.26 2.12
N THR A 30 -9.13 -14.01 3.00
CA THR A 30 -8.88 -15.46 3.12
C THR A 30 -9.70 -16.31 2.17
N GLU A 31 -10.99 -15.99 1.94
CA GLU A 31 -11.89 -16.81 1.14
C GLU A 31 -11.90 -16.40 -0.33
N ASP A 32 -11.92 -15.08 -0.62
CA ASP A 32 -12.09 -14.60 -1.99
C ASP A 32 -10.75 -14.32 -2.71
N LEU A 33 -9.75 -13.83 -1.97
CA LEU A 33 -8.45 -13.43 -2.52
C LEU A 33 -7.33 -14.47 -2.32
N GLY A 34 -7.56 -15.47 -1.46
CA GLY A 34 -6.66 -16.60 -1.27
C GLY A 34 -5.42 -16.31 -0.40
N TYR A 35 -5.46 -15.23 0.40
CA TYR A 35 -4.39 -14.99 1.35
C TYR A 35 -4.39 -16.02 2.47
N ARG A 36 -3.21 -16.47 2.88
CA ARG A 36 -3.07 -17.50 3.91
C ARG A 36 -2.83 -16.93 5.29
N THR A 37 -3.28 -17.69 6.29
CA THR A 37 -2.85 -17.57 7.67
C THR A 37 -1.98 -18.80 8.02
N ALA A 38 -0.90 -18.59 8.74
CA ALA A 38 0.00 -19.64 9.21
C ALA A 38 0.36 -19.39 10.67
N GLU A 39 0.66 -20.46 11.40
CA GLU A 39 1.12 -20.33 12.79
C GLU A 39 2.52 -19.72 12.85
N LYS A 40 3.35 -19.99 11.83
CA LYS A 40 4.71 -19.46 11.68
C LYS A 40 4.95 -19.04 10.26
N ALA A 41 5.69 -17.93 10.07
CA ALA A 41 6.08 -17.42 8.76
C ALA A 41 7.25 -16.44 8.89
N GLU A 42 8.02 -16.26 7.83
CA GLU A 42 9.10 -15.27 7.76
C GLU A 42 8.55 -13.83 7.75
N TYR A 43 7.44 -13.62 7.03
CA TYR A 43 6.80 -12.30 6.85
C TYR A 43 5.45 -12.23 7.54
N ALA A 44 5.22 -11.18 8.33
CA ALA A 44 3.88 -10.77 8.73
C ALA A 44 3.36 -9.74 7.73
N LEU A 45 2.29 -10.09 7.00
CA LEU A 45 1.70 -9.20 5.98
C LEU A 45 0.69 -8.25 6.61
N ILE A 46 0.91 -6.95 6.40
CA ILE A 46 -0.02 -5.86 6.67
C ILE A 46 -0.75 -5.53 5.37
N ALA A 47 -1.96 -6.05 5.25
CA ALA A 47 -2.75 -5.97 4.01
C ALA A 47 -3.47 -4.62 3.83
N SER A 48 -3.37 -3.70 4.78
CA SER A 48 -4.06 -2.41 4.85
C SER A 48 -5.54 -2.52 5.28
N CYS A 49 -6.02 -1.48 5.95
CA CYS A 49 -7.39 -1.46 6.48
C CYS A 49 -8.46 -1.24 5.40
N PHE A 50 -8.14 -0.64 4.25
CA PHE A 50 -9.12 -0.30 3.21
C PHE A 50 -8.94 -1.05 1.88
N ASN A 51 -7.70 -1.40 1.51
CA ASN A 51 -7.42 -2.00 0.20
C ASN A 51 -8.27 -3.24 -0.12
N PRO A 52 -8.41 -4.23 0.77
CA PRO A 52 -9.21 -5.41 0.46
C PRO A 52 -10.67 -5.11 0.14
N LEU A 53 -11.21 -4.04 0.74
CA LEU A 53 -12.61 -3.64 0.56
C LEU A 53 -12.83 -2.76 -0.67
N LEU A 54 -11.87 -1.89 -1.01
CA LEU A 54 -12.01 -0.89 -2.07
C LEU A 54 -11.31 -1.28 -3.37
N GLU A 55 -10.20 -2.03 -3.26
CA GLU A 55 -9.34 -2.39 -4.40
C GLU A 55 -8.97 -3.90 -4.36
N PRO A 56 -9.97 -4.81 -4.32
CA PRO A 56 -9.70 -6.25 -4.18
C PRO A 56 -8.92 -6.86 -5.34
N GLN A 57 -9.05 -6.30 -6.55
CA GLN A 57 -8.31 -6.78 -7.73
C GLN A 57 -6.80 -6.58 -7.60
N ASP A 58 -6.37 -5.45 -7.03
CA ASP A 58 -4.95 -5.16 -6.80
C ASP A 58 -4.36 -6.18 -5.81
N MET A 59 -5.13 -6.44 -4.75
CA MET A 59 -4.78 -7.44 -3.73
C MET A 59 -4.73 -8.85 -4.31
N LYS A 60 -5.64 -9.21 -5.21
CA LYS A 60 -5.66 -10.52 -5.88
C LYS A 60 -4.40 -10.76 -6.70
N ALA A 61 -3.94 -9.76 -7.43
CA ALA A 61 -2.69 -9.84 -8.18
C ALA A 61 -1.50 -10.07 -7.25
N PHE A 62 -1.45 -9.35 -6.12
CA PHE A 62 -0.38 -9.52 -5.14
C PHE A 62 -0.41 -10.90 -4.47
N ALA A 63 -1.59 -11.43 -4.11
CA ALA A 63 -1.71 -12.78 -3.56
C ALA A 63 -1.13 -13.84 -4.52
N LYS A 64 -1.44 -13.73 -5.82
CA LYS A 64 -0.88 -14.61 -6.85
C LYS A 64 0.64 -14.51 -6.97
N LEU A 65 1.21 -13.31 -6.85
CA LEU A 65 2.66 -13.12 -6.83
C LEU A 65 3.30 -13.76 -5.60
N LEU A 66 2.71 -13.60 -4.41
CA LEU A 66 3.21 -14.24 -3.20
C LEU A 66 3.19 -15.78 -3.32
N GLU A 67 2.14 -16.33 -3.91
CA GLU A 67 2.03 -17.77 -4.18
C GLU A 67 3.07 -18.24 -5.22
N TYR A 68 3.18 -17.53 -6.34
CA TYR A 68 4.11 -17.85 -7.44
C TYR A 68 5.56 -17.89 -6.97
N TYR A 69 5.96 -16.89 -6.17
CA TYR A 69 7.31 -16.81 -5.59
C TYR A 69 7.47 -17.61 -4.31
N LYS A 70 6.43 -18.31 -3.84
CA LYS A 70 6.43 -19.12 -2.61
C LYS A 70 6.90 -18.34 -1.40
N VAL A 71 6.46 -17.09 -1.30
CA VAL A 71 6.79 -16.24 -0.15
C VAL A 71 6.22 -16.86 1.12
N ASP A 72 7.05 -16.98 2.15
CA ASP A 72 6.64 -17.50 3.45
C ASP A 72 6.04 -16.38 4.32
N TYR A 73 4.73 -16.18 4.21
CA TYR A 73 4.02 -15.09 4.90
C TYR A 73 2.78 -15.59 5.66
N THR A 74 2.32 -14.76 6.58
CA THR A 74 1.02 -14.92 7.25
C THR A 74 0.28 -13.58 7.35
N LEU A 75 -1.05 -13.61 7.21
CA LEU A 75 -1.90 -12.52 7.68
C LEU A 75 -1.92 -12.51 9.21
N LEU A 76 -2.01 -11.32 9.81
CA LEU A 76 -2.21 -11.21 11.25
C LEU A 76 -3.65 -11.61 11.62
N PRO A 77 -3.87 -12.32 12.75
CA PRO A 77 -5.21 -12.67 13.22
C PRO A 77 -6.15 -11.48 13.38
N LYS A 78 -5.61 -10.36 13.88
CA LYS A 78 -6.28 -9.07 13.96
C LYS A 78 -5.29 -7.97 13.57
N GLU A 79 -5.29 -7.57 12.31
CA GLU A 79 -4.47 -6.45 11.86
C GLU A 79 -5.00 -5.12 12.42
N TYR A 80 -4.12 -4.34 13.03
CA TYR A 80 -4.43 -2.99 13.48
C TYR A 80 -4.02 -1.95 12.43
N CYS A 81 -4.84 -0.92 12.29
CA CYS A 81 -4.55 0.24 11.43
C CYS A 81 -3.17 0.83 11.77
N CYS A 82 -2.41 1.19 10.76
CA CYS A 82 -1.07 1.76 10.94
C CYS A 82 -1.05 3.19 11.54
N GLY A 83 -2.21 3.85 11.64
CA GLY A 83 -2.28 5.22 12.12
C GLY A 83 -2.10 6.29 11.03
N ASP A 84 -1.85 5.94 9.77
CA ASP A 84 -1.71 6.90 8.66
C ASP A 84 -2.81 7.97 8.59
N PRO A 85 -4.10 7.70 8.86
CA PRO A 85 -5.12 8.73 8.90
C PRO A 85 -4.86 9.86 9.91
N PHE A 86 -4.19 9.58 11.03
CA PHE A 86 -3.83 10.60 12.03
C PHE A 86 -2.71 11.49 11.51
N TYR A 87 -1.71 10.92 10.83
CA TYR A 87 -0.66 11.68 10.17
C TYR A 87 -1.18 12.56 9.03
N LEU A 88 -2.11 12.06 8.24
CA LEU A 88 -2.77 12.85 7.20
C LEU A 88 -3.52 14.05 7.78
N HIS A 89 -4.19 13.87 8.93
CA HIS A 89 -4.85 14.96 9.63
C HIS A 89 -3.82 16.02 10.10
N TYR A 90 -2.73 15.59 10.73
CA TYR A 90 -1.67 16.50 11.13
C TYR A 90 -1.09 17.29 9.95
N VAL A 91 -0.72 16.63 8.86
CA VAL A 91 -0.11 17.29 7.70
C VAL A 91 -1.06 18.30 7.03
N ASN A 92 -2.36 18.00 7.00
CA ASN A 92 -3.35 18.88 6.40
C ASN A 92 -3.67 20.10 7.27
N ASP A 93 -3.79 19.92 8.58
CA ASP A 93 -4.24 20.96 9.50
C ASP A 93 -3.08 21.63 10.29
N LYS A 94 -1.90 21.01 10.30
CA LYS A 94 -0.65 21.50 10.92
C LYS A 94 -0.80 21.98 12.38
N HIS A 95 -1.53 21.21 13.18
CA HIS A 95 -1.64 21.43 14.61
C HIS A 95 -0.48 20.75 15.36
N GLU A 96 0.36 21.53 16.08
CA GLU A 96 1.59 21.02 16.71
C GLU A 96 1.38 19.84 17.68
N GLY A 97 0.28 19.81 18.42
CA GLY A 97 -0.03 18.70 19.34
C GLY A 97 -0.48 17.40 18.66
N ASP A 98 -0.91 17.48 17.42
CA ASP A 98 -1.51 16.34 16.73
C ASP A 98 -0.47 15.33 16.23
N LEU A 99 0.78 15.73 16.02
CA LEU A 99 1.86 14.83 15.62
C LEU A 99 2.26 13.88 16.75
N GLU A 100 2.44 14.41 17.97
CA GLU A 100 2.75 13.57 19.14
C GLU A 100 1.64 12.56 19.41
N GLN A 101 0.38 12.99 19.33
CA GLN A 101 -0.77 12.10 19.46
C GLN A 101 -0.84 11.06 18.31
N ALA A 102 -0.54 11.47 17.07
CA ALA A 102 -0.48 10.56 15.93
C ALA A 102 0.63 9.50 16.11
N ASP A 103 1.80 9.90 16.60
CA ASP A 103 2.91 9.00 16.91
C ASP A 103 2.54 8.02 18.06
N GLU A 104 1.93 8.49 19.13
CA GLU A 104 1.49 7.62 20.24
C GLU A 104 0.48 6.58 19.78
N LEU A 105 -0.55 6.98 19.03
CA LEU A 105 -1.58 6.08 18.52
C LEU A 105 -1.04 5.09 17.49
N SER A 106 -0.23 5.59 16.55
CA SER A 106 0.40 4.74 15.54
C SER A 106 1.34 3.72 16.18
N LYS A 107 2.09 4.12 17.21
CA LYS A 107 2.95 3.23 17.99
C LYS A 107 2.14 2.18 18.75
N GLU A 108 1.06 2.56 19.44
CA GLU A 108 0.14 1.62 20.12
C GLU A 108 -0.30 0.50 19.15
N PHE A 109 -0.77 0.88 17.97
CA PHE A 109 -1.28 -0.07 16.98
C PHE A 109 -0.16 -0.87 16.29
N PHE A 110 0.99 -0.25 16.06
CA PHE A 110 2.16 -0.94 15.55
C PHE A 110 2.65 -2.03 16.53
N GLU A 111 2.71 -1.73 17.82
CA GLU A 111 3.11 -2.69 18.85
C GLU A 111 2.14 -3.90 18.94
N GLU A 112 0.85 -3.68 18.74
CA GLU A 112 -0.13 -4.78 18.67
C GLU A 112 0.04 -5.65 17.42
N ASN A 113 0.35 -5.05 16.27
CA ASN A 113 0.71 -5.78 15.05
C ASN A 113 2.02 -6.57 15.25
N LEU A 114 3.02 -5.92 15.82
CA LEU A 114 4.33 -6.51 16.07
C LEU A 114 4.27 -7.71 17.04
N LYS A 115 3.46 -7.61 18.09
CA LYS A 115 3.21 -8.73 19.00
C LYS A 115 2.64 -9.96 18.29
N GLN A 116 1.71 -9.76 17.35
CA GLN A 116 1.14 -10.85 16.56
C GLN A 116 2.16 -11.42 15.57
N ALA A 117 2.96 -10.56 14.93
CA ALA A 117 4.05 -10.98 14.06
C ALA A 117 5.06 -11.85 14.79
N ARG A 118 5.48 -11.45 16.00
CA ARG A 118 6.38 -12.23 16.87
C ARG A 118 5.77 -13.56 17.31
N ASN A 119 4.47 -13.63 17.56
CA ASN A 119 3.78 -14.88 17.85
C ASN A 119 3.83 -15.87 16.67
N ALA A 120 3.94 -15.36 15.46
CA ALA A 120 4.12 -16.13 14.23
C ALA A 120 5.61 -16.36 13.88
N ASP A 121 6.55 -16.05 14.78
CA ASP A 121 8.00 -16.07 14.56
C ASP A 121 8.46 -15.21 13.36
N ALA A 122 7.64 -14.26 12.92
CA ALA A 122 7.98 -13.40 11.78
C ALA A 122 9.08 -12.39 12.14
N THR A 123 10.09 -12.32 11.31
CA THR A 123 11.22 -11.39 11.46
C THR A 123 11.12 -10.18 10.54
N LYS A 124 10.11 -10.19 9.66
CA LYS A 124 9.86 -9.13 8.68
C LYS A 124 8.40 -8.72 8.66
N ILE A 125 8.17 -7.42 8.56
CA ILE A 125 6.84 -6.82 8.38
C ILE A 125 6.71 -6.37 6.94
N LEU A 126 5.80 -6.97 6.20
CA LEU A 126 5.57 -6.65 4.80
C LEU A 126 4.34 -5.74 4.67
N ALA A 127 4.54 -4.47 4.38
CA ALA A 127 3.45 -3.51 4.19
C ALA A 127 3.00 -3.47 2.72
N TYR A 128 1.71 -3.68 2.47
CA TYR A 128 1.15 -3.52 1.12
C TYR A 128 0.92 -2.05 0.78
N CYS A 129 0.32 -1.28 1.68
CA CYS A 129 0.01 0.14 1.48
C CYS A 129 1.24 1.03 1.76
N ALA A 130 1.45 2.05 0.91
CA ALA A 130 2.51 3.04 1.11
C ALA A 130 2.33 3.84 2.42
N GLY A 131 1.09 4.11 2.85
CA GLY A 131 0.80 4.76 4.13
C GLY A 131 1.17 3.88 5.32
N CYS A 132 0.91 2.56 5.24
CA CYS A 132 1.32 1.63 6.30
C CYS A 132 2.85 1.53 6.40
N ASP A 133 3.55 1.44 5.26
CA ASP A 133 5.01 1.47 5.25
C ASP A 133 5.54 2.77 5.87
N MET A 134 5.01 3.92 5.45
CA MET A 134 5.40 5.22 6.01
C MET A 134 5.23 5.26 7.53
N ALA A 135 4.05 4.88 8.04
CA ALA A 135 3.75 4.95 9.47
C ALA A 135 4.66 4.01 10.29
N PHE A 136 4.94 2.81 9.79
CA PHE A 136 5.78 1.83 10.50
C PHE A 136 7.27 2.15 10.42
N GLN A 137 7.75 2.75 9.33
CA GLN A 137 9.13 3.20 9.20
C GLN A 137 9.53 4.22 10.26
N ARG A 138 8.55 4.96 10.84
CA ARG A 138 8.81 5.86 11.97
C ARG A 138 9.34 5.13 13.23
N PHE A 139 9.09 3.83 13.33
CA PHE A 139 9.47 3.00 14.47
C PHE A 139 10.53 1.96 14.13
N SER A 140 11.02 1.92 12.88
CA SER A 140 11.96 0.89 12.39
C SER A 140 13.25 0.80 13.24
N ASP A 141 13.79 1.93 13.69
CA ASP A 141 14.99 1.95 14.52
C ASP A 141 14.78 1.39 15.94
N SER A 142 13.54 1.22 16.37
CA SER A 142 13.19 0.76 17.72
C SER A 142 12.91 -0.74 17.82
N VAL A 143 12.91 -1.44 16.69
CA VAL A 143 12.57 -2.87 16.60
C VAL A 143 13.60 -3.65 15.78
N PRO A 144 13.82 -4.94 16.08
CA PRO A 144 14.74 -5.78 15.32
C PRO A 144 14.14 -6.29 14.00
N GLU A 145 12.81 -6.25 13.85
CA GLU A 145 12.11 -6.71 12.66
C GLU A 145 12.36 -5.76 11.48
N GLU A 146 12.64 -6.34 10.32
CA GLU A 146 12.75 -5.58 9.08
C GLU A 146 11.37 -5.12 8.60
N ILE A 147 11.20 -3.82 8.37
CA ILE A 147 9.98 -3.26 7.80
C ILE A 147 10.21 -3.03 6.31
N MET A 148 9.36 -3.62 5.49
CA MET A 148 9.52 -3.64 4.03
C MET A 148 8.23 -3.28 3.32
N TRP A 149 8.33 -2.41 2.33
CA TRP A 149 7.21 -2.14 1.42
C TRP A 149 7.16 -3.21 0.32
N HIS A 150 5.96 -3.58 -0.15
CA HIS A 150 5.79 -4.67 -1.13
C HIS A 150 6.60 -4.51 -2.44
N PRO A 151 6.85 -3.32 -3.03
CA PRO A 151 7.71 -3.18 -4.18
C PRO A 151 9.17 -3.58 -3.91
N THR A 152 9.66 -3.36 -2.68
CA THR A 152 11.01 -3.78 -2.28
C THR A 152 11.12 -5.31 -2.30
N LEU A 153 10.11 -6.02 -1.81
CA LEU A 153 10.05 -7.48 -1.94
C LEU A 153 10.00 -7.91 -3.42
N LEU A 154 9.16 -7.27 -4.22
CA LEU A 154 9.06 -7.60 -5.64
C LEU A 154 10.38 -7.37 -6.39
N ALA A 155 11.14 -6.31 -6.06
CA ALA A 155 12.44 -6.05 -6.66
C ALA A 155 13.47 -7.16 -6.38
N GLN A 156 13.36 -7.81 -5.21
CA GLN A 156 14.20 -8.96 -4.83
C GLN A 156 13.78 -10.25 -5.57
N LEU A 157 12.50 -10.46 -5.77
CA LEU A 157 11.96 -11.71 -6.29
C LEU A 157 11.78 -11.73 -7.81
N PHE A 158 11.34 -10.62 -8.39
CA PHE A 158 11.01 -10.54 -9.80
C PHE A 158 12.24 -10.56 -10.69
N GLN A 159 12.36 -11.58 -11.54
CA GLN A 159 13.51 -11.78 -12.43
C GLN A 159 13.27 -11.22 -13.84
N GLY A 160 12.05 -10.78 -14.13
CA GLY A 160 11.62 -10.27 -15.42
C GLY A 160 10.33 -10.93 -15.92
N GLY A 161 9.72 -10.30 -16.90
CA GLY A 161 8.50 -10.77 -17.55
C GLY A 161 8.29 -10.01 -18.85
N LYS A 162 7.19 -10.30 -19.55
CA LYS A 162 6.87 -9.66 -20.81
C LYS A 162 5.46 -9.09 -20.81
N LEU A 163 5.36 -7.79 -21.17
CA LEU A 163 4.07 -7.10 -21.31
C LEU A 163 4.23 -5.97 -22.34
N GLU A 164 3.65 -6.13 -23.52
CA GLU A 164 3.64 -5.09 -24.54
C GLU A 164 2.63 -4.01 -24.14
N LEU A 165 3.13 -2.88 -23.62
CA LEU A 165 2.27 -1.82 -23.09
C LEU A 165 2.99 -0.46 -23.10
N GLU A 166 2.31 0.56 -23.61
CA GLU A 166 2.66 1.95 -23.40
C GLU A 166 1.83 2.52 -22.25
N ALA A 167 2.48 3.10 -21.23
CA ALA A 167 1.78 3.61 -20.06
C ALA A 167 2.48 4.82 -19.44
N ASP A 168 1.71 5.60 -18.68
CA ASP A 168 2.24 6.62 -17.81
C ASP A 168 2.54 6.05 -16.43
N PHE A 169 3.70 6.39 -15.88
CA PHE A 169 4.07 6.01 -14.51
C PHE A 169 3.91 7.19 -13.58
N TYR A 170 2.99 7.06 -12.62
CA TYR A 170 2.83 8.01 -11.53
C TYR A 170 3.39 7.45 -10.23
N PRO A 171 4.58 7.87 -9.80
CA PRO A 171 5.22 7.34 -8.59
C PRO A 171 4.52 7.78 -7.30
N GLY A 172 3.65 8.81 -7.35
CA GLY A 172 3.07 9.47 -6.19
C GLY A 172 3.93 10.64 -5.69
N CYS A 173 3.31 11.60 -5.01
CA CYS A 173 4.02 12.79 -4.52
C CYS A 173 4.81 12.52 -3.23
N HIS A 174 4.33 11.63 -2.37
CA HIS A 174 4.93 11.24 -1.07
C HIS A 174 5.41 12.41 -0.17
N ARG A 175 4.88 13.62 -0.38
CA ARG A 175 5.32 14.84 0.33
C ARG A 175 5.17 14.75 1.83
N TYR A 176 4.02 14.27 2.30
CA TYR A 176 3.78 14.11 3.72
C TYR A 176 4.73 13.08 4.36
N ARG A 177 5.12 12.04 3.61
CA ARG A 177 6.14 11.11 4.07
C ARG A 177 7.49 11.79 4.26
N GLN A 178 7.90 12.67 3.34
CA GLN A 178 9.13 13.43 3.48
C GLN A 178 9.10 14.38 4.69
N GLU A 179 7.96 15.00 4.95
CA GLU A 179 7.77 15.87 6.13
C GLU A 179 7.90 15.07 7.44
N LEU A 180 7.37 13.85 7.48
CA LEU A 180 7.30 13.03 8.69
C LEU A 180 8.56 12.18 8.94
N ASN A 181 9.15 11.62 7.91
CA ASN A 181 10.24 10.63 8.01
C ASN A 181 11.56 11.09 7.41
N ASN A 182 11.62 12.28 6.77
CA ASN A 182 12.76 12.73 5.97
C ASN A 182 13.21 11.70 4.91
N SER A 183 12.30 10.84 4.43
CA SER A 183 12.60 9.77 3.49
C SER A 183 11.49 9.62 2.46
N LEU A 184 11.85 9.17 1.27
CA LEU A 184 10.92 8.68 0.27
C LEU A 184 10.63 7.19 0.48
N PRO A 185 9.53 6.65 -0.05
CA PRO A 185 9.39 5.21 -0.20
C PRO A 185 10.46 4.70 -1.17
N ASP A 186 10.68 3.39 -1.17
CA ASP A 186 11.65 2.74 -2.06
C ASP A 186 11.18 2.76 -3.54
N LEU A 187 11.24 3.95 -4.15
CA LEU A 187 10.87 4.13 -5.56
C LEU A 187 11.91 3.53 -6.52
N ASP A 188 13.14 3.32 -6.08
CA ASP A 188 14.16 2.65 -6.88
C ASP A 188 13.84 1.16 -7.04
N ALA A 189 13.28 0.53 -6.02
CA ALA A 189 12.72 -0.82 -6.13
C ALA A 189 11.59 -0.87 -7.16
N VAL A 190 10.67 0.11 -7.15
CA VAL A 190 9.58 0.20 -8.13
C VAL A 190 10.13 0.30 -9.56
N ARG A 191 11.06 1.23 -9.79
CA ARG A 191 11.69 1.42 -11.11
C ARG A 191 12.47 0.18 -11.55
N THR A 192 13.16 -0.47 -10.61
CA THR A 192 13.87 -1.74 -10.86
C THR A 192 12.92 -2.83 -11.34
N VAL A 193 11.77 -2.98 -10.69
CA VAL A 193 10.74 -3.95 -11.09
C VAL A 193 10.23 -3.64 -12.49
N LEU A 194 9.79 -2.41 -12.72
CA LEU A 194 9.24 -2.00 -14.01
C LEU A 194 10.25 -2.13 -15.15
N SER A 195 11.53 -1.84 -14.93
CA SER A 195 12.59 -1.95 -15.94
C SER A 195 12.90 -3.38 -16.38
N LYS A 196 12.48 -4.39 -15.60
CA LYS A 196 12.63 -5.82 -15.94
C LYS A 196 11.49 -6.36 -16.80
N ILE A 197 10.50 -5.56 -17.15
CA ILE A 197 9.37 -5.98 -17.98
C ILE A 197 9.68 -5.66 -19.45
N GLU A 198 9.91 -6.68 -20.24
CA GLU A 198 10.15 -6.56 -21.69
C GLU A 198 8.88 -6.06 -22.40
N GLY A 199 9.01 -5.06 -23.26
CA GLY A 199 7.89 -4.46 -24.03
C GLY A 199 7.11 -3.40 -23.27
N LEU A 200 7.48 -3.07 -22.01
CA LEU A 200 6.85 -1.99 -21.27
C LEU A 200 7.56 -0.66 -21.55
N GLU A 201 6.83 0.27 -22.17
CA GLU A 201 7.29 1.63 -22.42
C GLU A 201 6.62 2.61 -21.45
N LEU A 202 7.41 3.36 -20.67
CA LEU A 202 6.92 4.22 -19.61
C LEU A 202 7.29 5.69 -19.79
N THR A 203 6.30 6.56 -19.52
CA THR A 203 6.53 7.99 -19.29
C THR A 203 6.26 8.32 -17.84
N GLU A 204 7.28 8.66 -17.05
CA GLU A 204 7.10 9.11 -15.65
C GLU A 204 6.60 10.56 -15.63
N PHE A 205 5.60 10.86 -14.76
CA PHE A 205 5.00 12.19 -14.67
C PHE A 205 4.49 12.53 -13.26
N GLY A 206 4.33 13.83 -13.01
CA GLY A 206 3.48 14.38 -11.97
C GLY A 206 3.89 14.09 -10.51
N SER A 207 5.14 13.68 -10.25
CA SER A 207 5.61 13.32 -8.89
C SER A 207 5.52 14.48 -7.88
N GLU A 208 5.45 15.72 -8.32
CA GLU A 208 5.29 16.91 -7.50
C GLU A 208 3.83 17.24 -7.15
N LEU A 209 2.86 16.60 -7.79
CA LEU A 209 1.42 16.84 -7.60
C LEU A 209 0.77 15.70 -6.81
N CYS A 210 -0.15 16.03 -5.90
CA CYS A 210 -0.84 15.07 -5.05
C CYS A 210 -2.20 14.66 -5.62
N CYS A 211 -2.40 13.36 -5.87
CA CYS A 211 -3.69 12.83 -6.33
C CYS A 211 -4.84 12.97 -5.32
N MET A 212 -4.55 13.27 -4.04
CA MET A 212 -5.57 13.46 -2.99
C MET A 212 -6.02 14.91 -2.85
N LYS A 213 -5.31 15.88 -3.42
CA LYS A 213 -5.65 17.30 -3.36
C LYS A 213 -6.38 17.70 -4.62
N PRO A 214 -7.64 18.19 -4.56
CA PRO A 214 -8.44 18.48 -5.75
C PRO A 214 -7.75 19.39 -6.77
N ASP A 215 -7.18 20.51 -6.33
CA ASP A 215 -6.52 21.49 -7.20
C ASP A 215 -5.28 20.91 -7.90
N GLU A 216 -4.54 20.05 -7.18
CA GLU A 216 -3.36 19.40 -7.72
C GLU A 216 -3.74 18.22 -8.64
N LEU A 217 -4.83 17.53 -8.33
CA LEU A 217 -5.38 16.49 -9.18
C LEU A 217 -5.87 17.06 -10.52
N GLU A 218 -6.52 18.23 -10.51
CA GLU A 218 -6.89 18.97 -11.73
C GLU A 218 -5.66 19.33 -12.57
N SER A 219 -4.53 19.64 -11.93
CA SER A 219 -3.27 19.93 -12.60
C SER A 219 -2.54 18.67 -13.06
N LEU A 220 -2.76 17.53 -12.40
CA LEU A 220 -2.14 16.24 -12.71
C LEU A 220 -2.74 15.60 -13.98
N VAL A 221 -4.06 15.66 -14.13
CA VAL A 221 -4.79 15.00 -15.22
C VAL A 221 -4.31 15.42 -16.62
N PRO A 222 -4.05 16.70 -16.91
CA PRO A 222 -3.53 17.13 -18.23
C PRO A 222 -2.13 16.63 -18.57
N LEU A 223 -1.37 16.12 -17.60
CA LEU A 223 -0.04 15.56 -17.82
C LEU A 223 -0.07 14.12 -18.32
N ILE A 224 -1.22 13.46 -18.22
CA ILE A 224 -1.42 12.07 -18.65
C ILE A 224 -1.38 12.03 -20.19
N LYS A 225 -0.51 11.17 -20.73
CA LYS A 225 -0.32 10.99 -22.17
C LYS A 225 -0.96 9.71 -22.71
N HIS A 226 -0.94 8.66 -21.89
CA HIS A 226 -1.44 7.34 -22.24
C HIS A 226 -2.74 7.02 -21.52
N LYS A 227 -3.54 6.11 -22.05
CA LYS A 227 -4.78 5.66 -21.42
C LYS A 227 -4.55 4.71 -20.25
N THR A 228 -3.33 4.22 -20.09
CA THR A 228 -2.94 3.34 -18.99
C THR A 228 -1.99 4.07 -18.06
N ILE A 229 -2.29 4.06 -16.76
CA ILE A 229 -1.47 4.65 -15.71
C ILE A 229 -1.05 3.53 -14.74
N ILE A 230 0.21 3.52 -14.37
CA ILE A 230 0.77 2.59 -13.39
C ILE A 230 1.18 3.39 -12.16
N THR A 231 0.84 2.90 -10.96
CA THR A 231 1.26 3.50 -9.69
C THR A 231 1.58 2.44 -8.65
N PRO A 232 2.55 2.67 -7.74
CA PRO A 232 2.87 1.71 -6.68
C PRO A 232 2.07 1.95 -5.40
N CYS A 233 1.28 3.01 -5.34
CA CYS A 233 0.55 3.43 -4.14
C CYS A 233 -0.94 3.15 -4.29
N SER A 234 -1.50 2.33 -3.40
CA SER A 234 -2.92 1.98 -3.40
C SER A 234 -3.85 3.18 -3.23
N GLY A 235 -3.47 4.17 -2.42
CA GLY A 235 -4.22 5.42 -2.32
C GLY A 235 -4.23 6.17 -3.66
N CYS A 236 -3.08 6.26 -4.34
CA CYS A 236 -3.00 6.90 -5.66
C CYS A 236 -3.84 6.15 -6.70
N THR A 237 -3.83 4.82 -6.68
CA THR A 237 -4.68 4.00 -7.56
C THR A 237 -6.15 4.34 -7.38
N LEU A 238 -6.62 4.33 -6.15
CA LEU A 238 -8.02 4.63 -5.81
C LEU A 238 -8.44 6.04 -6.25
N PHE A 239 -7.62 7.05 -5.92
CA PHE A 239 -7.97 8.44 -6.25
C PHE A 239 -7.91 8.71 -7.76
N LEU A 240 -6.93 8.17 -8.48
CA LEU A 240 -6.84 8.31 -9.93
C LEU A 240 -7.96 7.56 -10.64
N ARG A 241 -8.30 6.33 -10.24
CA ARG A 241 -9.45 5.59 -10.78
C ARG A 241 -10.73 6.40 -10.64
N LYS A 242 -10.97 6.95 -9.45
CA LYS A 242 -12.15 7.78 -9.19
C LYS A 242 -12.16 9.06 -10.02
N ALA A 243 -11.04 9.76 -10.13
CA ALA A 243 -10.95 11.02 -10.87
C ALA A 243 -11.11 10.82 -12.37
N LEU A 244 -10.65 9.70 -12.91
CA LEU A 244 -10.64 9.42 -14.34
C LEU A 244 -11.87 8.62 -14.82
N ALA A 245 -12.73 8.15 -13.91
CA ALA A 245 -13.87 7.29 -14.23
C ALA A 245 -14.83 7.90 -15.28
N GLU A 246 -14.99 9.23 -15.28
CA GLU A 246 -15.88 9.94 -16.19
C GLU A 246 -15.14 10.66 -17.36
N GLN A 247 -13.79 10.49 -17.44
CA GLN A 247 -12.96 11.21 -18.41
C GLN A 247 -12.57 10.37 -19.65
N GLY A 248 -13.15 9.19 -19.80
CA GLY A 248 -12.93 8.26 -20.91
C GLY A 248 -12.34 6.92 -20.49
N ASP A 249 -11.71 6.20 -21.43
CA ASP A 249 -11.25 4.82 -21.25
C ASP A 249 -9.89 4.73 -20.53
N TYR A 250 -9.71 5.50 -19.45
CA TYR A 250 -8.51 5.42 -18.65
C TYR A 250 -8.52 4.18 -17.76
N ARG A 251 -7.35 3.53 -17.64
CA ARG A 251 -7.13 2.38 -16.77
C ARG A 251 -5.97 2.67 -15.84
N VAL A 252 -6.18 2.51 -14.55
CA VAL A 252 -5.13 2.72 -13.54
C VAL A 252 -4.84 1.39 -12.87
N PHE A 253 -3.59 0.97 -12.88
CA PHE A 253 -3.13 -0.30 -12.35
C PHE A 253 -2.11 -0.11 -11.23
N MET A 254 -2.23 -0.95 -10.20
CA MET A 254 -1.17 -1.12 -9.21
C MET A 254 0.03 -1.85 -9.81
N LEU A 255 1.22 -1.56 -9.28
CA LEU A 255 2.44 -2.28 -9.62
C LEU A 255 2.26 -3.81 -9.61
N SER A 256 1.56 -4.34 -8.59
CA SER A 256 1.30 -5.77 -8.45
C SER A 256 0.49 -6.37 -9.60
N GLU A 257 -0.48 -5.63 -10.16
CA GLU A 257 -1.26 -6.08 -11.31
C GLU A 257 -0.38 -6.17 -12.56
N VAL A 258 0.46 -5.15 -12.77
CA VAL A 258 1.38 -5.10 -13.92
C VAL A 258 2.43 -6.21 -13.85
N VAL A 259 3.02 -6.42 -12.69
CA VAL A 259 3.99 -7.51 -12.49
C VAL A 259 3.35 -8.88 -12.68
N TRP A 260 2.12 -9.07 -12.15
CA TRP A 260 1.41 -10.33 -12.36
C TRP A 260 1.09 -10.58 -13.84
N ALA A 261 0.62 -9.57 -14.56
CA ALA A 261 0.36 -9.69 -16.01
C ALA A 261 1.65 -10.05 -16.78
N ALA A 262 2.78 -9.45 -16.43
CA ALA A 262 4.07 -9.75 -17.06
C ALA A 262 4.58 -11.18 -16.75
N VAL A 263 4.24 -11.75 -15.59
CA VAL A 263 4.61 -13.11 -15.18
C VAL A 263 3.66 -14.15 -15.80
N ASP A 264 2.36 -13.89 -15.76
CA ASP A 264 1.30 -14.82 -16.16
C ASP A 264 1.10 -14.84 -17.70
N GLY A 265 1.59 -13.80 -18.40
CA GLY A 265 1.46 -13.67 -19.85
C GLY A 265 0.06 -13.27 -20.32
N HIS A 266 -0.80 -12.81 -19.44
CA HIS A 266 -2.14 -12.32 -19.77
C HIS A 266 -2.16 -10.79 -19.86
N PRO A 267 -2.95 -10.18 -20.74
CA PRO A 267 -3.09 -8.72 -20.79
C PRO A 267 -3.76 -8.20 -19.52
N LEU A 268 -3.48 -6.94 -19.19
CA LEU A 268 -4.10 -6.19 -18.11
C LEU A 268 -5.58 -5.91 -18.36
#